data_6c16ae6cd0173cd4a971d386198de8c7
#
_entry.id   6c16ae6cd0173cd4a971d386198de8c7
#
_cell.length_a   1.000
_cell.length_b   1.000
_cell.length_c   1.000
_cell.angle_alpha   90.00
_cell.angle_beta   90.00
_cell.angle_gamma   90.00
#
_symmetry.space_group_name_H-M   'P 1'
#
loop_
_entity.id
_entity.type
_entity.pdbx_description
1 polymer ?
#
loop_
_entity_poly.entity_id
_entity_poly.type
_entity_poly.pdbx_seq_one_letter_code
_entity_poly.pdbx_strand_id
1 'polypeptide(L)'
;MQHVVITGGNKGIGLALVKQYLANGDKVSVLCRQPSAELADLDVTLYSGVELSDPEKIKEIAAKFADNSIDVLINNAGIFCNETLDNFNDETILKQFQVNSIAPLLLSQQLLGALKDGGKIAMITSRMGSISDNSSGSYYGYRMAKAALNAGSMSLAKDLAPRKISVGIYHPGYVQTEMVS
;
A
#
# COMPACT_ATOMS: atom_id res chain seq x y z
N MET A 1 10.71 6.40 18.95
CA MET A 1 11.20 5.75 17.70
C MET A 1 10.25 4.61 17.37
N GLN A 2 9.56 4.69 16.26
CA GLN A 2 8.67 3.64 15.72
C GLN A 2 9.41 2.85 14.64
N HIS A 3 8.95 1.63 14.35
CA HIS A 3 9.33 0.90 13.15
C HIS A 3 8.19 0.99 12.15
N VAL A 4 8.45 1.62 11.01
CA VAL A 4 7.47 1.86 9.94
C VAL A 4 7.84 1.04 8.72
N VAL A 5 6.89 0.28 8.21
CA VAL A 5 7.03 -0.49 6.96
C VAL A 5 6.22 0.18 5.87
N ILE A 6 6.84 0.49 4.73
CA ILE A 6 6.22 1.23 3.62
C ILE A 6 6.36 0.44 2.33
N THR A 7 5.24 0.16 1.65
CA THR A 7 5.27 -0.41 0.31
C THR A 7 5.33 0.69 -0.76
N GLY A 8 6.13 0.49 -1.82
CA GLY A 8 6.26 1.47 -2.89
C GLY A 8 6.96 2.77 -2.47
N GLY A 9 7.91 2.68 -1.53
CA GLY A 9 8.66 3.84 -1.01
C GLY A 9 9.76 4.36 -1.94
N ASN A 10 9.86 3.86 -3.17
CA ASN A 10 10.93 4.22 -4.11
C ASN A 10 10.69 5.51 -4.90
N LYS A 11 9.48 6.05 -4.87
CA LYS A 11 9.11 7.30 -5.56
C LYS A 11 7.81 7.91 -5.03
N GLY A 12 7.49 9.13 -5.49
CA GLY A 12 6.23 9.80 -5.24
C GLY A 12 5.87 9.91 -3.75
N ILE A 13 4.61 9.64 -3.43
CA ILE A 13 4.08 9.72 -2.05
C ILE A 13 4.86 8.80 -1.10
N GLY A 14 5.16 7.57 -1.55
CA GLY A 14 5.89 6.61 -0.71
C GLY A 14 7.27 7.12 -0.31
N LEU A 15 8.03 7.69 -1.24
CA LEU A 15 9.36 8.25 -0.94
C LEU A 15 9.27 9.49 -0.02
N ALA A 16 8.26 10.33 -0.22
CA ALA A 16 8.03 11.47 0.67
C ALA A 16 7.73 11.01 2.11
N LEU A 17 6.92 9.96 2.27
CA LEU A 17 6.64 9.36 3.57
C LEU A 17 7.90 8.76 4.20
N VAL A 18 8.73 8.04 3.43
CA VAL A 18 10.03 7.51 3.91
C VAL A 18 10.87 8.63 4.50
N LYS A 19 11.07 9.72 3.75
CA LYS A 19 11.86 10.87 4.22
C LYS A 19 11.29 11.50 5.48
N GLN A 20 9.97 11.63 5.55
CA GLN A 20 9.30 12.23 6.70
C GLN A 20 9.49 11.39 7.97
N TYR A 21 9.33 10.06 7.88
CA TYR A 21 9.53 9.18 9.04
C TYR A 21 11.00 9.13 9.47
N LEU A 22 11.95 9.12 8.53
CA LEU A 22 13.38 9.22 8.86
C LEU A 22 13.71 10.55 9.56
N ALA A 23 13.14 11.67 9.08
CA ALA A 23 13.33 12.97 9.72
C ALA A 23 12.77 13.03 11.16
N ASN A 24 11.76 12.22 11.47
CA ASN A 24 11.24 12.06 12.83
C ASN A 24 12.09 11.13 13.72
N GLY A 25 13.15 10.54 13.19
CA GLY A 25 13.99 9.59 13.90
C GLY A 25 13.42 8.17 13.99
N ASP A 26 12.49 7.82 13.12
CA ASP A 26 11.87 6.49 13.07
C ASP A 26 12.69 5.51 12.22
N LYS A 27 12.64 4.23 12.56
CA LYS A 27 13.19 3.15 11.74
C LYS A 27 12.24 2.88 10.56
N VAL A 28 12.77 2.90 9.34
CA VAL A 28 11.95 2.68 8.14
C VAL A 28 12.42 1.44 7.38
N SER A 29 11.48 0.55 7.07
CA SER A 29 11.66 -0.57 6.14
C SER A 29 10.85 -0.30 4.88
N VAL A 30 11.48 -0.43 3.72
CA VAL A 30 10.84 -0.16 2.43
C VAL A 30 10.77 -1.42 1.59
N LEU A 31 9.55 -1.75 1.13
CA LEU A 31 9.28 -2.84 0.20
C LEU A 31 9.03 -2.26 -1.19
N CYS A 32 9.86 -2.60 -2.17
CA CYS A 32 9.67 -2.14 -3.55
C CYS A 32 10.20 -3.16 -4.57
N ARG A 33 9.81 -3.01 -5.83
CA ARG A 33 10.35 -3.84 -6.92
C ARG A 33 11.79 -3.45 -7.25
N GLN A 34 12.01 -2.17 -7.47
CA GLN A 34 13.32 -1.60 -7.80
C GLN A 34 13.51 -0.31 -6.98
N PRO A 35 14.61 -0.17 -6.26
CA PRO A 35 14.92 1.07 -5.56
C PRO A 35 15.28 2.17 -6.57
N SER A 36 14.94 3.41 -6.26
CA SER A 36 15.52 4.59 -6.91
C SER A 36 16.90 4.91 -6.31
N ALA A 37 17.73 5.65 -7.04
CA ALA A 37 19.00 6.14 -6.51
C ALA A 37 18.79 6.94 -5.22
N GLU A 38 17.78 7.80 -5.21
CA GLU A 38 17.44 8.61 -4.05
C GLU A 38 17.05 7.78 -2.82
N LEU A 39 16.30 6.67 -3.01
CA LEU A 39 15.97 5.77 -1.91
C LEU A 39 17.21 5.01 -1.41
N ALA A 40 18.12 4.63 -2.31
CA ALA A 40 19.31 3.88 -1.96
C ALA A 40 20.30 4.68 -1.08
N ASP A 41 20.25 6.01 -1.16
CA ASP A 41 21.08 6.92 -0.35
C ASP A 41 20.49 7.20 1.05
N LEU A 42 19.28 6.70 1.34
CA LEU A 42 18.62 6.89 2.65
C LEU A 42 18.93 5.75 3.63
N ASP A 43 18.96 6.07 4.92
CA ASP A 43 19.17 5.08 5.99
C ASP A 43 17.89 4.26 6.26
N VAL A 44 17.60 3.34 5.35
CA VAL A 44 16.42 2.45 5.41
C VAL A 44 16.81 0.98 5.35
N THR A 45 16.00 0.11 5.94
CA THR A 45 16.07 -1.31 5.64
C THR A 45 15.34 -1.57 4.32
N LEU A 46 16.10 -1.82 3.26
CA LEU A 46 15.55 -1.97 1.92
C LEU A 46 15.31 -3.46 1.56
N TYR A 47 14.08 -3.75 1.15
CA TYR A 47 13.68 -5.03 0.58
C TYR A 47 13.29 -4.80 -0.90
N SER A 48 14.21 -5.13 -1.80
CA SER A 48 14.02 -5.01 -3.25
C SER A 48 13.52 -6.33 -3.87
N GLY A 49 13.03 -6.26 -5.11
CA GLY A 49 12.48 -7.42 -5.82
C GLY A 49 11.12 -7.89 -5.27
N VAL A 50 10.44 -7.08 -4.48
CA VAL A 50 9.13 -7.42 -3.91
C VAL A 50 8.04 -7.13 -4.94
N GLU A 51 7.60 -8.17 -5.64
CA GLU A 51 6.46 -8.10 -6.56
C GLU A 51 5.17 -8.39 -5.77
N LEU A 52 4.37 -7.36 -5.55
CA LEU A 52 3.14 -7.46 -4.74
C LEU A 52 1.98 -8.16 -5.46
N SER A 53 2.08 -8.40 -6.77
CA SER A 53 1.13 -9.27 -7.47
C SER A 53 1.39 -10.77 -7.25
N ASP A 54 2.52 -11.13 -6.64
CA ASP A 54 2.89 -12.50 -6.32
C ASP A 54 2.64 -12.80 -4.83
N PRO A 55 1.64 -13.63 -4.48
CA PRO A 55 1.34 -13.98 -3.10
C PRO A 55 2.50 -14.69 -2.37
N GLU A 56 3.31 -15.48 -3.08
CA GLU A 56 4.44 -16.19 -2.47
C GLU A 56 5.55 -15.20 -2.09
N LYS A 57 5.78 -14.16 -2.93
CA LYS A 57 6.70 -13.08 -2.57
C LYS A 57 6.23 -12.28 -1.36
N ILE A 58 4.92 -12.08 -1.21
CA ILE A 58 4.36 -11.44 -0.01
C ILE A 58 4.64 -12.27 1.25
N LYS A 59 4.43 -13.59 1.19
CA LYS A 59 4.72 -14.49 2.32
C LYS A 59 6.22 -14.53 2.65
N GLU A 60 7.06 -14.65 1.62
CA GLU A 60 8.52 -14.68 1.76
C GLU A 60 9.03 -13.41 2.46
N ILE A 61 8.54 -12.24 2.06
CA ILE A 61 8.98 -10.99 2.67
C ILE A 61 8.42 -10.82 4.08
N ALA A 62 7.19 -11.21 4.33
CA ALA A 62 6.58 -11.12 5.66
C ALA A 62 7.34 -11.95 6.69
N ALA A 63 7.84 -13.13 6.31
CA ALA A 63 8.63 -14.01 7.17
C ALA A 63 9.97 -13.41 7.63
N LYS A 64 10.42 -12.29 7.04
CA LYS A 64 11.65 -11.60 7.46
C LYS A 64 11.45 -10.64 8.63
N PHE A 65 10.20 -10.40 9.03
CA PHE A 65 9.89 -9.52 10.15
C PHE A 65 9.69 -10.32 11.43
N ALA A 66 10.38 -9.91 12.48
CA ALA A 66 10.21 -10.52 13.81
C ALA A 66 8.85 -10.18 14.40
N ASP A 67 8.34 -11.05 15.29
CA ASP A 67 7.10 -10.81 16.02
C ASP A 67 7.14 -9.49 16.82
N ASN A 68 6.03 -8.79 16.86
CA ASN A 68 5.87 -7.53 17.58
C ASN A 68 6.94 -6.47 17.26
N SER A 69 7.41 -6.43 16.01
CA SER A 69 8.48 -5.52 15.57
C SER A 69 7.99 -4.29 14.82
N ILE A 70 6.74 -4.28 14.33
CA ILE A 70 6.19 -3.23 13.47
C ILE A 70 5.18 -2.39 14.25
N ASP A 71 5.38 -1.07 14.27
CA ASP A 71 4.44 -0.10 14.85
C ASP A 71 3.44 0.41 13.80
N VAL A 72 3.90 0.62 12.54
CA VAL A 72 3.09 1.16 11.46
C VAL A 72 3.36 0.42 10.16
N LEU A 73 2.31 -0.05 9.49
CA LEU A 73 2.34 -0.57 8.13
C LEU A 73 1.64 0.42 7.19
N ILE A 74 2.33 0.88 6.15
CA ILE A 74 1.77 1.78 5.13
C ILE A 74 1.70 1.05 3.79
N ASN A 75 0.52 0.65 3.40
CA ASN A 75 0.20 0.09 2.10
C ASN A 75 0.01 1.24 1.10
N ASN A 76 1.11 1.71 0.51
CA ASN A 76 1.14 2.81 -0.44
C ASN A 76 1.33 2.34 -1.88
N ALA A 77 1.97 1.21 -2.12
CA ALA A 77 2.18 0.72 -3.47
C ALA A 77 0.88 0.59 -4.26
N GLY A 78 0.92 0.95 -5.53
CA GLY A 78 -0.21 0.84 -6.43
C GLY A 78 0.21 1.02 -7.89
N ILE A 79 -0.67 0.60 -8.78
CA ILE A 79 -0.53 0.81 -10.23
C ILE A 79 -1.80 1.47 -10.74
N PHE A 80 -1.68 2.17 -11.87
CA PHE A 80 -2.76 2.88 -12.51
C PHE A 80 -2.78 2.56 -14.00
N CYS A 81 -3.90 2.11 -14.51
CA CYS A 81 -4.17 1.95 -15.93
C CYS A 81 -5.50 2.64 -16.25
N ASN A 82 -5.60 3.14 -17.47
CA ASN A 82 -6.79 3.86 -17.91
C ASN A 82 -7.57 2.99 -18.91
N GLU A 83 -8.54 2.25 -18.42
CA GLU A 83 -9.50 1.55 -19.26
C GLU A 83 -10.68 2.48 -19.60
N THR A 84 -11.09 2.44 -20.85
CA THR A 84 -12.30 3.09 -21.38
C THR A 84 -13.23 2.02 -21.95
N LEU A 85 -14.44 2.38 -22.38
CA LEU A 85 -15.33 1.44 -23.08
C LEU A 85 -14.73 0.95 -24.41
N ASP A 86 -13.98 1.81 -25.09
CA ASP A 86 -13.35 1.49 -26.37
C ASP A 86 -12.04 0.71 -26.22
N ASN A 87 -11.44 0.77 -25.01
CA ASN A 87 -10.20 0.06 -24.67
C ASN A 87 -10.37 -0.67 -23.33
N PHE A 88 -11.35 -1.55 -23.28
CA PHE A 88 -11.62 -2.36 -22.09
C PHE A 88 -10.66 -3.57 -22.07
N ASN A 89 -9.85 -3.67 -21.03
CA ASN A 89 -8.81 -4.70 -20.90
C ASN A 89 -8.91 -5.39 -19.54
N ASP A 90 -9.35 -6.62 -19.54
CA ASP A 90 -9.55 -7.43 -18.33
C ASP A 90 -8.23 -7.82 -17.66
N GLU A 91 -7.15 -8.00 -18.40
CA GLU A 91 -5.82 -8.31 -17.83
C GLU A 91 -5.30 -7.14 -16.99
N THR A 92 -5.42 -5.89 -17.48
CA THR A 92 -5.02 -4.70 -16.72
C THR A 92 -5.93 -4.45 -15.53
N ILE A 93 -7.22 -4.74 -15.65
CA ILE A 93 -8.20 -4.66 -14.55
C ILE A 93 -7.82 -5.65 -13.45
N LEU A 94 -7.59 -6.92 -13.81
CA LEU A 94 -7.20 -7.96 -12.85
C LEU A 94 -5.88 -7.63 -12.16
N LYS A 95 -4.89 -7.13 -12.92
CA LYS A 95 -3.61 -6.73 -12.35
C LYS A 95 -3.75 -5.56 -11.36
N GLN A 96 -4.57 -4.56 -11.69
CA GLN A 96 -4.85 -3.46 -10.75
C GLN A 96 -5.57 -3.98 -9.50
N PHE A 97 -6.52 -4.89 -9.66
CA PHE A 97 -7.22 -5.49 -8.54
C PHE A 97 -6.26 -6.27 -7.62
N GLN A 98 -5.37 -7.06 -8.21
CA GLN A 98 -4.36 -7.81 -7.48
C GLN A 98 -3.43 -6.89 -6.68
N VAL A 99 -2.86 -5.87 -7.32
CA VAL A 99 -1.85 -5.00 -6.69
C VAL A 99 -2.48 -3.97 -5.74
N ASN A 100 -3.60 -3.35 -6.14
CA ASN A 100 -4.16 -2.21 -5.39
C ASN A 100 -5.17 -2.62 -4.30
N SER A 101 -5.63 -3.89 -4.31
CA SER A 101 -6.68 -4.36 -3.39
C SER A 101 -6.27 -5.61 -2.65
N ILE A 102 -5.98 -6.72 -3.34
CA ILE A 102 -5.65 -7.99 -2.69
C ILE A 102 -4.32 -7.91 -1.96
N ALA A 103 -3.28 -7.41 -2.61
CA ALA A 103 -1.93 -7.37 -2.04
C ALA A 103 -1.83 -6.59 -0.71
N PRO A 104 -2.42 -5.38 -0.55
CA PRO A 104 -2.41 -4.69 0.74
C PRO A 104 -3.08 -5.48 1.87
N LEU A 105 -4.18 -6.18 1.58
CA LEU A 105 -4.89 -6.99 2.56
C LEU A 105 -4.09 -8.25 2.91
N LEU A 106 -3.55 -8.94 1.90
CA LEU A 106 -2.72 -10.12 2.10
C LEU A 106 -1.44 -9.79 2.87
N LEU A 107 -0.74 -8.71 2.51
CA LEU A 107 0.46 -8.29 3.24
C LEU A 107 0.13 -7.94 4.69
N SER A 108 -0.96 -7.22 4.92
CA SER A 108 -1.42 -6.91 6.28
C SER A 108 -1.69 -8.19 7.08
N GLN A 109 -2.36 -9.17 6.47
CA GLN A 109 -2.65 -10.47 7.09
C GLN A 109 -1.37 -11.26 7.38
N GLN A 110 -0.43 -11.30 6.45
CA GLN A 110 0.85 -12.01 6.63
C GLN A 110 1.75 -11.35 7.70
N LEU A 111 1.63 -10.05 7.91
CA LEU A 111 2.40 -9.31 8.91
C LEU A 111 1.71 -9.22 10.29
N LEU A 112 0.58 -9.91 10.51
CA LEU A 112 -0.15 -9.81 11.79
C LEU A 112 0.68 -10.20 13.01
N GLY A 113 1.55 -11.20 12.90
CA GLY A 113 2.47 -11.57 13.99
C GLY A 113 3.52 -10.50 14.27
N ALA A 114 3.99 -9.83 13.22
CA ALA A 114 4.97 -8.76 13.32
C ALA A 114 4.39 -7.42 13.79
N LEU A 115 3.11 -7.17 13.57
CA LEU A 115 2.42 -5.96 14.02
C LEU A 115 2.18 -6.01 15.53
N LYS A 116 2.56 -4.93 16.22
CA LYS A 116 2.29 -4.75 17.66
C LYS A 116 0.81 -4.53 17.92
N ASP A 117 0.34 -4.93 19.10
CA ASP A 117 -0.95 -4.49 19.59
C ASP A 117 -0.94 -2.96 19.79
N GLY A 118 -2.02 -2.31 19.39
CA GLY A 118 -2.10 -0.85 19.32
C GLY A 118 -1.37 -0.24 18.10
N GLY A 119 -0.82 -1.07 17.21
CA GLY A 119 -0.19 -0.64 15.97
C GLY A 119 -1.17 0.00 14.97
N LYS A 120 -0.65 0.42 13.83
CA LYS A 120 -1.44 1.14 12.81
C LYS A 120 -1.21 0.54 11.44
N ILE A 121 -2.28 0.44 10.66
CA ILE A 121 -2.23 0.10 9.23
C ILE A 121 -2.83 1.27 8.45
N ALA A 122 -2.08 1.83 7.51
CA ALA A 122 -2.54 2.84 6.59
C ALA A 122 -2.75 2.23 5.19
N MET A 123 -3.93 2.41 4.63
CA MET A 123 -4.28 2.01 3.27
C MET A 123 -4.39 3.25 2.39
N ILE A 124 -3.46 3.42 1.46
CA ILE A 124 -3.51 4.56 0.54
C ILE A 124 -4.49 4.24 -0.59
N THR A 125 -5.64 4.88 -0.51
CA THR A 125 -6.73 4.73 -1.46
C THR A 125 -6.83 5.93 -2.41
N SER A 126 -7.98 6.12 -3.02
CA SER A 126 -8.28 7.24 -3.92
C SER A 126 -9.75 7.63 -3.80
N ARG A 127 -10.05 8.91 -4.04
CA ARG A 127 -11.42 9.38 -4.27
C ARG A 127 -12.14 8.55 -5.35
N MET A 128 -11.38 8.05 -6.34
CA MET A 128 -11.90 7.19 -7.40
C MET A 128 -12.44 5.83 -6.90
N GLY A 129 -12.17 5.44 -5.65
CA GLY A 129 -12.81 4.30 -5.00
C GLY A 129 -14.20 4.59 -4.43
N SER A 130 -14.69 5.83 -4.53
CA SER A 130 -16.05 6.19 -4.14
C SER A 130 -17.04 5.83 -5.25
N ILE A 131 -18.14 5.16 -4.90
CA ILE A 131 -19.19 4.81 -5.86
C ILE A 131 -20.01 6.06 -6.24
N SER A 132 -20.29 6.92 -5.28
CA SER A 132 -21.09 8.13 -5.49
C SER A 132 -20.33 9.28 -6.16
N ASP A 133 -19.00 9.32 -6.03
CA ASP A 133 -18.16 10.35 -6.63
C ASP A 133 -17.53 9.84 -7.93
N ASN A 134 -18.36 9.67 -8.96
CA ASN A 134 -17.96 9.21 -10.29
C ASN A 134 -18.67 10.01 -11.40
N SER A 135 -18.17 11.21 -11.66
CA SER A 135 -18.70 12.06 -12.72
C SER A 135 -18.03 11.87 -14.08
N SER A 136 -16.84 11.24 -14.14
CA SER A 136 -16.04 11.12 -15.36
C SER A 136 -16.17 9.77 -16.08
N GLY A 137 -16.61 8.73 -15.40
CA GLY A 137 -16.53 7.35 -15.93
C GLY A 137 -15.09 6.86 -16.09
N SER A 138 -14.86 5.90 -16.99
CA SER A 138 -13.56 5.28 -17.29
C SER A 138 -12.81 4.73 -16.07
N TYR A 139 -11.55 4.35 -16.23
CA TYR A 139 -10.68 3.87 -15.14
C TYR A 139 -11.26 2.68 -14.37
N TYR A 140 -11.90 1.76 -15.08
CA TYR A 140 -12.66 0.67 -14.47
C TYR A 140 -11.85 -0.13 -13.46
N GLY A 141 -10.68 -0.60 -13.85
CA GLY A 141 -9.82 -1.40 -12.97
C GLY A 141 -9.37 -0.64 -11.73
N TYR A 142 -8.98 0.62 -11.89
CA TYR A 142 -8.52 1.44 -10.76
C TYR A 142 -9.66 1.75 -9.78
N ARG A 143 -10.83 2.18 -10.28
CA ARG A 143 -12.01 2.45 -9.45
C ARG A 143 -12.46 1.22 -8.69
N MET A 144 -12.62 0.09 -9.39
CA MET A 144 -13.02 -1.19 -8.79
C MET A 144 -12.03 -1.63 -7.71
N ALA A 145 -10.73 -1.58 -8.00
CA ALA A 145 -9.70 -1.98 -7.05
C ALA A 145 -9.68 -1.08 -5.79
N LYS A 146 -9.81 0.24 -5.94
CA LYS A 146 -9.83 1.14 -4.79
C LYS A 146 -11.13 1.05 -3.98
N ALA A 147 -12.26 0.78 -4.61
CA ALA A 147 -13.50 0.47 -3.91
C ALA A 147 -13.41 -0.85 -3.11
N ALA A 148 -12.82 -1.88 -3.72
CA ALA A 148 -12.58 -3.16 -3.06
C ALA A 148 -11.60 -3.01 -1.88
N LEU A 149 -10.51 -2.22 -2.05
CA LEU A 149 -9.59 -1.89 -0.95
C LEU A 149 -10.33 -1.24 0.22
N ASN A 150 -11.19 -0.26 -0.06
CA ASN A 150 -11.98 0.42 0.97
C ASN A 150 -12.86 -0.58 1.76
N ALA A 151 -13.59 -1.44 1.04
CA ALA A 151 -14.46 -2.46 1.65
C ALA A 151 -13.65 -3.47 2.49
N GLY A 152 -12.57 -4.03 1.94
CA GLY A 152 -11.70 -4.97 2.64
C GLY A 152 -11.01 -4.35 3.86
N SER A 153 -10.62 -3.07 3.77
CA SER A 153 -10.00 -2.35 4.89
C SER A 153 -10.97 -2.14 6.05
N MET A 154 -12.25 -1.91 5.77
CA MET A 154 -13.29 -1.82 6.80
C MET A 154 -13.49 -3.16 7.54
N SER A 155 -13.47 -4.29 6.81
CA SER A 155 -13.52 -5.62 7.43
C SER A 155 -12.28 -5.85 8.29
N LEU A 156 -11.09 -5.59 7.76
CA LEU A 156 -9.83 -5.72 8.50
C LEU A 156 -9.82 -4.88 9.79
N ALA A 157 -10.37 -3.66 9.75
CA ALA A 157 -10.46 -2.80 10.93
C ALA A 157 -11.33 -3.42 12.03
N LYS A 158 -12.43 -4.09 11.67
CA LYS A 158 -13.29 -4.79 12.63
C LYS A 158 -12.61 -6.00 13.22
N ASP A 159 -11.95 -6.80 12.39
CA ASP A 159 -11.26 -8.02 12.83
C ASP A 159 -10.06 -7.70 13.75
N LEU A 160 -9.40 -6.57 13.54
CA LEU A 160 -8.23 -6.16 14.33
C LEU A 160 -8.57 -5.29 15.56
N ALA A 161 -9.83 -4.90 15.76
CA ALA A 161 -10.24 -4.11 16.91
C ALA A 161 -9.88 -4.74 18.26
N PRO A 162 -9.99 -6.09 18.50
CA PRO A 162 -9.58 -6.71 19.76
C PRO A 162 -8.08 -6.50 20.08
N ARG A 163 -7.23 -6.40 19.07
CA ARG A 163 -5.80 -6.10 19.21
C ARG A 163 -5.50 -4.59 19.29
N LYS A 164 -6.52 -3.74 19.25
CA LYS A 164 -6.41 -2.27 19.23
C LYS A 164 -5.56 -1.76 18.04
N ILE A 165 -5.43 -2.54 16.97
CA ILE A 165 -4.77 -2.11 15.75
C ILE A 165 -5.74 -1.25 14.96
N SER A 166 -5.32 -0.01 14.66
CA SER A 166 -6.12 0.94 13.89
C SER A 166 -5.86 0.75 12.39
N VAL A 167 -6.92 0.66 11.59
CA VAL A 167 -6.81 0.65 10.12
C VAL A 167 -7.38 1.96 9.58
N GLY A 168 -6.53 2.80 9.00
CA GLY A 168 -6.89 4.07 8.37
C GLY A 168 -6.95 3.94 6.85
N ILE A 169 -7.95 4.55 6.25
CA ILE A 169 -8.16 4.61 4.80
C ILE A 169 -7.94 6.06 4.36
N TYR A 170 -6.86 6.30 3.60
CA TYR A 170 -6.40 7.66 3.29
C TYR A 170 -6.45 7.95 1.79
N HIS A 171 -7.15 9.00 1.41
CA HIS A 171 -7.03 9.61 0.09
C HIS A 171 -6.08 10.80 0.20
N PRO A 172 -4.90 10.78 -0.46
CA PRO A 172 -3.87 11.82 -0.31
C PRO A 172 -4.18 13.13 -1.03
N GLY A 173 -5.34 13.24 -1.66
CA GLY A 173 -5.63 14.36 -2.56
C GLY A 173 -5.02 14.16 -3.95
N TYR A 174 -5.04 15.20 -4.77
CA TYR A 174 -4.33 15.21 -6.05
C TYR A 174 -2.86 15.57 -5.80
N VAL A 175 -2.00 14.57 -5.87
CA VAL A 175 -0.56 14.74 -5.74
C VAL A 175 0.07 14.51 -7.10
N GLN A 176 0.77 15.53 -7.61
CA GLN A 176 1.48 15.42 -8.88
C GLN A 176 2.67 14.46 -8.73
N THR A 177 2.53 13.28 -9.31
CA THR A 177 3.53 12.22 -9.32
C THR A 177 3.60 11.59 -10.71
N GLU A 178 4.62 10.81 -11.00
CA GLU A 178 4.73 10.07 -12.27
C GLU A 178 3.54 9.14 -12.57
N MET A 179 2.74 8.80 -11.57
CA MET A 179 1.55 7.95 -11.75
C MET A 179 0.40 8.69 -12.45
N VAL A 180 0.38 10.02 -12.37
CA VAL A 180 -0.70 10.88 -12.89
C VAL A 180 -0.21 11.97 -13.84
N SER A 181 1.06 11.90 -14.25
CA SER A 181 1.68 12.78 -15.26
C SER A 181 1.41 12.32 -16.70
#